data_a4ab3bd9004219916b2f5f46f73f32b0
#
_entry.id   a4ab3bd9004219916b2f5f46f73f32b0
#
_cell.length_a   1.000
_cell.length_b   1.000
_cell.length_c   1.000
_cell.angle_alpha   90.00
_cell.angle_beta   90.00
_cell.angle_gamma   90.00
#
_symmetry.space_group_name_H-M   'P 1'
#
loop_
_entity.id
_entity.type
_entity.pdbx_description
1 polymer ?
#
loop_
_entity_poly.entity_id
_entity_poly.type
_entity_poly.pdbx_seq_one_letter_code
_entity_poly.pdbx_strand_id
1 'polypeptide(L)'
;MKSIELLPTKENIFNTLIDDPFGRDEEMASFLNLLTTIEGHFVISIDGKWGTGKTFFIKQCELILNTINDTNKLTTENKEKILHLPFLSKESLLGKLKGQNCVYFDAWANDDYEKPILAILNTLISKCSFGKTMPSVDLTQVENLIEEMGNKFFTNKLGISVKPILETLKRPGSKEAEDQKSLHDYIEKIINNLTPDGNRLIIFIDELDRCKPSFAVKLLEQIKHYFFVNCNNKLNT
;
A
#
# COMPACT_ATOMS: atom_id res chain seq x y z
N MET A 1 11.62 -16.46 32.40
CA MET A 1 11.93 -16.46 30.96
C MET A 1 11.66 -15.08 30.42
N LYS A 2 12.67 -14.35 29.93
CA LYS A 2 12.41 -13.12 29.17
C LYS A 2 11.82 -13.54 27.82
N SER A 3 10.57 -13.19 27.54
CA SER A 3 10.03 -13.33 26.19
C SER A 3 10.85 -12.42 25.30
N ILE A 4 11.62 -12.97 24.39
CA ILE A 4 12.30 -12.19 23.34
C ILE A 4 11.19 -11.87 22.32
N GLU A 5 10.64 -10.68 22.42
CA GLU A 5 9.70 -10.20 21.40
C GLU A 5 10.51 -9.87 20.12
N LEU A 6 10.24 -10.62 19.07
CA LEU A 6 10.90 -10.41 17.78
C LEU A 6 10.27 -9.20 17.11
N LEU A 7 11.00 -8.08 17.07
CA LEU A 7 10.53 -6.85 16.44
C LEU A 7 10.52 -6.98 14.90
N PRO A 8 9.53 -6.42 14.19
CA PRO A 8 9.42 -6.49 12.74
C PRO A 8 10.39 -5.53 12.02
N THR A 9 11.69 -5.65 12.33
CA THR A 9 12.75 -4.93 11.63
C THR A 9 12.95 -5.50 10.22
N LYS A 10 13.55 -4.72 9.32
CA LYS A 10 13.86 -5.19 7.95
C LYS A 10 14.71 -6.46 7.96
N GLU A 11 15.67 -6.53 8.87
CA GLU A 11 16.56 -7.68 9.04
C GLU A 11 15.80 -8.91 9.54
N ASN A 12 14.99 -8.77 10.58
CA ASN A 12 14.21 -9.87 11.13
C ASN A 12 13.16 -10.38 10.14
N ILE A 13 12.51 -9.48 9.38
CA ILE A 13 11.55 -9.85 8.33
C ILE A 13 12.25 -10.66 7.23
N PHE A 14 13.43 -10.22 6.78
CA PHE A 14 14.21 -10.92 5.77
C PHE A 14 14.68 -12.29 6.29
N ASN A 15 15.33 -12.34 7.46
CA ASN A 15 15.88 -13.58 8.00
C ASN A 15 14.77 -14.61 8.26
N THR A 16 13.65 -14.21 8.87
CA THR A 16 12.53 -15.11 9.13
C THR A 16 11.80 -15.53 7.85
N LEU A 17 11.88 -14.77 6.76
CA LEU A 17 11.38 -15.20 5.46
C LEU A 17 12.28 -16.28 4.84
N ILE A 18 13.59 -16.13 4.94
CA ILE A 18 14.53 -17.09 4.34
C ILE A 18 14.63 -18.38 5.13
N ASP A 19 14.68 -18.28 6.46
CA ASP A 19 14.88 -19.42 7.35
C ASP A 19 13.60 -20.18 7.68
N ASP A 20 12.44 -19.58 7.42
CA ASP A 20 11.09 -20.07 7.75
C ASP A 20 10.97 -20.79 9.11
N PRO A 21 11.40 -20.18 10.22
CA PRO A 21 11.43 -20.84 11.53
C PRO A 21 10.04 -21.20 12.06
N PHE A 22 8.99 -20.72 11.41
CA PHE A 22 7.59 -20.92 11.80
C PHE A 22 6.81 -21.85 10.86
N GLY A 23 7.43 -22.34 9.78
CA GLY A 23 6.80 -23.22 8.79
C GLY A 23 5.65 -22.57 8.03
N ARG A 24 5.80 -21.31 7.59
CA ARG A 24 4.73 -20.53 6.94
C ARG A 24 4.79 -20.47 5.42
N ASP A 25 5.72 -21.15 4.83
CA ASP A 25 5.92 -21.15 3.37
C ASP A 25 4.63 -21.54 2.63
N GLU A 26 3.89 -22.55 3.12
CA GLU A 26 2.64 -22.99 2.48
C GLU A 26 1.51 -21.96 2.63
N GLU A 27 1.38 -21.31 3.79
CA GLU A 27 0.40 -20.25 4.02
C GLU A 27 0.70 -19.05 3.12
N MET A 28 1.98 -18.69 3.00
CA MET A 28 2.43 -17.59 2.17
C MET A 28 2.22 -17.87 0.68
N ALA A 29 2.57 -19.08 0.23
CA ALA A 29 2.30 -19.54 -1.13
C ALA A 29 0.81 -19.47 -1.47
N SER A 30 -0.04 -19.96 -0.57
CA SER A 30 -1.49 -19.96 -0.73
C SER A 30 -2.05 -18.55 -0.83
N PHE A 31 -1.60 -17.65 0.06
CA PHE A 31 -2.02 -16.25 0.05
C PHE A 31 -1.56 -15.52 -1.22
N LEU A 32 -0.31 -15.67 -1.62
CA LEU A 32 0.22 -15.05 -2.83
C LEU A 32 -0.47 -15.61 -4.08
N ASN A 33 -0.79 -16.91 -4.12
CA ASN A 33 -1.56 -17.49 -5.21
C ASN A 33 -2.99 -16.93 -5.24
N LEU A 34 -3.64 -16.78 -4.10
CA LEU A 34 -4.95 -16.12 -4.01
C LEU A 34 -4.92 -14.73 -4.65
N LEU A 35 -3.90 -13.91 -4.36
CA LEU A 35 -3.74 -12.59 -4.96
C LEU A 35 -3.65 -12.63 -6.49
N THR A 36 -3.18 -13.74 -7.08
CA THR A 36 -3.10 -13.90 -8.54
C THR A 36 -4.42 -14.32 -9.19
N THR A 37 -5.33 -14.92 -8.44
CA THR A 37 -6.58 -15.50 -8.96
C THR A 37 -7.78 -14.56 -8.83
N ILE A 38 -7.69 -13.58 -7.93
CA ILE A 38 -8.76 -12.61 -7.70
C ILE A 38 -8.84 -11.63 -8.86
N GLU A 39 -10.02 -11.41 -9.41
CA GLU A 39 -10.29 -10.39 -10.43
C GLU A 39 -11.09 -9.22 -9.84
N GLY A 40 -10.82 -8.00 -10.33
CA GLY A 40 -11.50 -6.79 -9.86
C GLY A 40 -10.93 -6.23 -8.56
N HIS A 41 -11.79 -5.57 -7.77
CA HIS A 41 -11.42 -4.91 -6.51
C HIS A 41 -11.93 -5.75 -5.33
N PHE A 42 -11.03 -6.04 -4.40
CA PHE A 42 -11.33 -6.88 -3.24
C PHE A 42 -10.76 -6.28 -1.95
N VAL A 43 -11.43 -6.61 -0.85
CA VAL A 43 -10.88 -6.48 0.51
C VAL A 43 -10.72 -7.89 1.07
N ILE A 44 -9.53 -8.21 1.52
CA ILE A 44 -9.23 -9.46 2.21
C ILE A 44 -8.90 -9.12 3.64
N SER A 45 -9.62 -9.70 4.60
CA SER A 45 -9.29 -9.60 6.01
C SER A 45 -8.38 -10.77 6.42
N ILE A 46 -7.23 -10.44 6.99
CA ILE A 46 -6.33 -11.41 7.61
C ILE A 46 -6.61 -11.38 9.11
N ASP A 47 -7.32 -12.39 9.59
CA ASP A 47 -7.65 -12.53 11.00
C ASP A 47 -6.66 -13.45 11.72
N GLY A 48 -6.49 -13.22 13.01
CA GLY A 48 -5.64 -14.03 13.87
C GLY A 48 -5.45 -13.40 15.25
N LYS A 49 -5.19 -14.21 16.24
CA LYS A 49 -4.96 -13.75 17.61
C LYS A 49 -3.81 -12.76 17.68
N TRP A 50 -3.82 -11.93 18.70
CA TRP A 50 -2.71 -11.02 18.96
C TRP A 50 -1.41 -11.80 19.19
N GLY A 51 -0.30 -11.31 18.64
CA GLY A 51 1.00 -12.01 18.74
C GLY A 51 1.23 -13.16 17.76
N THR A 52 0.27 -13.51 16.89
CA THR A 52 0.44 -14.59 15.90
C THR A 52 1.35 -14.20 14.71
N GLY A 53 1.89 -12.98 14.69
CA GLY A 53 2.82 -12.52 13.64
C GLY A 53 2.15 -12.06 12.34
N LYS A 54 0.92 -11.53 12.39
CA LYS A 54 0.24 -10.94 11.23
C LYS A 54 1.10 -9.89 10.51
N THR A 55 1.68 -8.97 11.28
CA THR A 55 2.58 -7.92 10.76
C THR A 55 3.80 -8.52 10.04
N PHE A 56 4.42 -9.58 10.58
CA PHE A 56 5.51 -10.28 9.90
C PHE A 56 5.06 -10.87 8.57
N PHE A 57 3.94 -11.58 8.58
CA PHE A 57 3.37 -12.20 7.39
C PHE A 57 3.11 -11.16 6.27
N ILE A 58 2.44 -10.05 6.61
CA ILE A 58 2.13 -8.98 5.65
C ILE A 58 3.42 -8.34 5.12
N LYS A 59 4.40 -8.05 6.00
CA LYS A 59 5.66 -7.43 5.60
C LYS A 59 6.55 -8.38 4.78
N GLN A 60 6.47 -9.68 5.02
CA GLN A 60 7.13 -10.69 4.19
C GLN A 60 6.48 -10.76 2.80
N CYS A 61 5.15 -10.74 2.71
CA CYS A 61 4.44 -10.64 1.42
C CYS A 61 4.82 -9.35 0.68
N GLU A 62 4.87 -8.20 1.37
CA GLU A 62 5.33 -6.95 0.80
C GLU A 62 6.76 -7.06 0.27
N LEU A 63 7.66 -7.67 1.04
CA LEU A 63 9.06 -7.85 0.66
C LEU A 63 9.19 -8.70 -0.60
N ILE A 64 8.44 -9.80 -0.71
CA ILE A 64 8.41 -10.68 -1.89
C ILE A 64 7.92 -9.90 -3.11
N LEU A 65 6.76 -9.26 -3.01
CA LEU A 65 6.16 -8.50 -4.12
C LEU A 65 7.07 -7.37 -4.60
N ASN A 66 7.67 -6.63 -3.66
CA ASN A 66 8.61 -5.56 -3.98
C ASN A 66 9.91 -6.11 -4.60
N THR A 67 10.33 -7.34 -4.29
CA THR A 67 11.50 -7.97 -4.89
C THR A 67 11.20 -8.43 -6.32
N ILE A 68 10.06 -9.09 -6.54
CA ILE A 68 9.62 -9.54 -7.87
C ILE A 68 9.47 -8.37 -8.85
N ASN A 69 8.99 -7.22 -8.36
CA ASN A 69 8.75 -6.02 -9.16
C ASN A 69 9.90 -5.00 -9.13
N ASP A 70 11.05 -5.38 -8.57
CA ASP A 70 12.27 -4.56 -8.47
C ASP A 70 12.04 -3.16 -7.83
N THR A 71 11.14 -3.10 -6.87
CA THR A 71 10.75 -1.85 -6.21
C THR A 71 11.38 -1.67 -4.83
N ASN A 72 12.31 -2.53 -4.42
CA ASN A 72 13.08 -2.41 -3.17
C ASN A 72 14.57 -2.16 -3.43
N LYS A 73 15.27 -1.76 -2.35
CA LYS A 73 16.72 -1.46 -2.39
C LYS A 73 17.58 -2.60 -1.81
N LEU A 74 17.14 -3.85 -1.94
CA LEU A 74 17.94 -4.99 -1.51
C LEU A 74 19.19 -5.16 -2.40
N THR A 75 20.23 -5.77 -1.83
CA THR A 75 21.38 -6.23 -2.60
C THR A 75 20.98 -7.32 -3.58
N THR A 76 21.71 -7.48 -4.67
CA THR A 76 21.46 -8.53 -5.67
C THR A 76 21.40 -9.91 -5.01
N GLU A 77 22.34 -10.22 -4.12
CA GLU A 77 22.37 -11.49 -3.37
C GLU A 77 21.07 -11.73 -2.58
N ASN A 78 20.60 -10.72 -1.85
CA ASN A 78 19.36 -10.85 -1.05
C ASN A 78 18.11 -10.97 -1.94
N LYS A 79 18.07 -10.29 -3.09
CA LYS A 79 17.01 -10.47 -4.07
C LYS A 79 16.98 -11.90 -4.60
N GLU A 80 18.13 -12.44 -4.97
CA GLU A 80 18.26 -13.82 -5.46
C GLU A 80 17.79 -14.83 -4.41
N LYS A 81 18.14 -14.68 -3.13
CA LYS A 81 17.65 -15.55 -2.05
C LYS A 81 16.13 -15.59 -1.99
N ILE A 82 15.46 -14.43 -2.12
CA ILE A 82 13.99 -14.36 -2.12
C ILE A 82 13.42 -14.99 -3.39
N LEU A 83 13.95 -14.66 -4.57
CA LEU A 83 13.43 -15.17 -5.84
C LEU A 83 13.57 -16.69 -5.98
N HIS A 84 14.52 -17.31 -5.25
CA HIS A 84 14.72 -18.76 -5.23
C HIS A 84 13.98 -19.47 -4.10
N LEU A 85 13.08 -18.81 -3.37
CA LEU A 85 12.24 -19.48 -2.38
C LEU A 85 11.45 -20.64 -3.04
N PRO A 86 11.45 -21.83 -2.44
CA PRO A 86 10.91 -23.04 -3.08
C PRO A 86 9.45 -22.89 -3.54
N PHE A 87 8.62 -22.21 -2.76
CA PHE A 87 7.21 -22.04 -3.07
C PHE A 87 6.96 -21.05 -4.22
N LEU A 88 7.85 -20.08 -4.46
CA LEU A 88 7.74 -19.17 -5.60
C LEU A 88 8.03 -19.88 -6.93
N SER A 89 8.95 -20.85 -6.90
CA SER A 89 9.36 -21.60 -8.10
C SER A 89 8.35 -22.67 -8.50
N LYS A 90 7.71 -23.35 -7.54
CA LYS A 90 6.84 -24.51 -7.77
C LYS A 90 5.59 -24.23 -8.60
N GLU A 91 5.02 -23.04 -8.51
CA GLU A 91 3.71 -22.72 -9.09
C GLU A 91 3.75 -21.65 -10.20
N SER A 92 4.91 -21.37 -10.74
CA SER A 92 5.09 -20.20 -11.65
C SER A 92 4.56 -18.89 -11.06
N LEU A 93 4.51 -18.79 -9.72
CA LEU A 93 4.00 -17.62 -9.01
C LEU A 93 4.76 -16.34 -9.38
N LEU A 94 6.07 -16.45 -9.60
CA LEU A 94 6.90 -15.31 -10.02
C LEU A 94 6.32 -14.57 -11.21
N GLY A 95 5.93 -15.31 -12.26
CA GLY A 95 5.35 -14.73 -13.48
C GLY A 95 3.98 -14.08 -13.22
N LYS A 96 3.15 -14.74 -12.40
CA LYS A 96 1.80 -14.25 -12.08
C LYS A 96 1.80 -13.04 -11.14
N LEU A 97 2.81 -12.92 -10.27
CA LEU A 97 2.97 -11.80 -9.33
C LEU A 97 3.69 -10.60 -9.95
N LYS A 98 4.27 -10.77 -11.13
CA LYS A 98 4.88 -9.67 -11.86
C LYS A 98 3.81 -8.64 -12.26
N GLY A 99 4.11 -7.35 -11.99
CA GLY A 99 3.16 -6.26 -12.22
C GLY A 99 2.19 -6.03 -11.05
N GLN A 100 2.25 -6.83 -9.97
CA GLN A 100 1.47 -6.58 -8.77
C GLN A 100 2.25 -5.67 -7.82
N ASN A 101 2.02 -4.37 -7.90
CA ASN A 101 2.65 -3.40 -7.02
C ASN A 101 1.98 -3.40 -5.65
N CYS A 102 2.77 -3.24 -4.59
CA CYS A 102 2.22 -3.21 -3.23
C CYS A 102 2.69 -2.00 -2.42
N VAL A 103 1.85 -1.60 -1.49
CA VAL A 103 2.08 -0.51 -0.54
C VAL A 103 1.67 -0.99 0.84
N TYR A 104 2.53 -0.77 1.83
CA TYR A 104 2.21 -1.02 3.24
C TYR A 104 1.79 0.29 3.92
N PHE A 105 0.67 0.26 4.61
CA PHE A 105 0.10 1.36 5.37
C PHE A 105 -0.11 0.92 6.83
N ASP A 106 0.60 1.56 7.74
CA ASP A 106 0.41 1.41 9.19
C ASP A 106 -0.71 2.35 9.63
N ALA A 107 -1.87 1.77 9.91
CA ALA A 107 -3.05 2.56 10.26
C ALA A 107 -2.88 3.25 11.61
N TRP A 108 -2.27 2.57 12.58
CA TRP A 108 -2.08 3.12 13.92
C TRP A 108 -1.07 4.27 13.96
N ALA A 109 0.01 4.19 13.20
CA ALA A 109 0.97 5.28 13.06
C ALA A 109 0.35 6.54 12.44
N ASN A 110 -0.82 6.42 11.84
CA ASN A 110 -1.52 7.50 11.13
C ASN A 110 -2.91 7.83 11.73
N ASP A 111 -3.24 7.35 12.94
CA ASP A 111 -4.59 7.49 13.48
C ASP A 111 -4.93 8.89 14.06
N ASP A 112 -3.96 9.78 14.08
CA ASP A 112 -4.14 11.19 14.43
C ASP A 112 -4.62 12.06 13.25
N TYR A 113 -4.62 11.51 12.02
CA TYR A 113 -5.13 12.26 10.88
C TYR A 113 -6.64 12.43 10.92
N GLU A 114 -7.14 13.65 10.82
CA GLU A 114 -8.58 13.91 10.72
C GLU A 114 -9.23 13.29 9.48
N LYS A 115 -8.46 13.19 8.39
CA LYS A 115 -8.87 12.64 7.10
C LYS A 115 -7.99 11.44 6.73
N PRO A 116 -8.39 10.21 7.09
CA PRO A 116 -7.60 8.99 6.86
C PRO A 116 -7.18 8.79 5.40
N ILE A 117 -8.01 9.20 4.45
CA ILE A 117 -7.70 9.10 3.02
C ILE A 117 -6.42 9.85 2.64
N LEU A 118 -6.12 10.97 3.30
CA LEU A 118 -4.90 11.73 3.04
C LEU A 118 -3.64 10.97 3.48
N ALA A 119 -3.72 10.23 4.58
CA ALA A 119 -2.61 9.40 5.02
C ALA A 119 -2.32 8.27 4.01
N ILE A 120 -3.38 7.61 3.48
CA ILE A 120 -3.21 6.62 2.40
C ILE A 120 -2.63 7.28 1.15
N LEU A 121 -3.17 8.42 0.72
CA LEU A 121 -2.68 9.14 -0.46
C LEU A 121 -1.21 9.52 -0.31
N ASN A 122 -0.79 10.02 0.85
CA ASN A 122 0.60 10.32 1.13
C ASN A 122 1.49 9.08 0.98
N THR A 123 1.04 7.94 1.49
CA THR A 123 1.75 6.66 1.36
C THR A 123 1.86 6.22 -0.11
N LEU A 124 0.78 6.32 -0.88
CA LEU A 124 0.78 6.01 -2.31
C LEU A 124 1.71 6.94 -3.10
N ILE A 125 1.66 8.24 -2.81
CA ILE A 125 2.51 9.27 -3.44
C ILE A 125 3.99 9.01 -3.13
N SER A 126 4.32 8.67 -1.89
CA SER A 126 5.70 8.34 -1.51
C SER A 126 6.24 7.13 -2.28
N LYS A 127 5.37 6.18 -2.59
CA LYS A 127 5.69 5.02 -3.45
C LYS A 127 5.91 5.41 -4.91
N CYS A 128 5.15 6.36 -5.45
CA CYS A 128 5.35 6.89 -6.82
C CYS A 128 6.71 7.59 -6.99
N SER A 129 7.29 8.08 -5.90
CA SER A 129 8.54 8.85 -5.88
C SER A 129 9.80 7.97 -5.95
N PHE A 130 9.70 6.74 -6.47
CA PHE A 130 10.80 5.79 -6.55
C PHE A 130 12.06 6.37 -7.22
N GLY A 131 13.06 6.63 -6.37
CA GLY A 131 14.40 7.07 -6.78
C GLY A 131 15.02 8.16 -5.91
N LYS A 132 14.25 8.85 -5.07
CA LYS A 132 14.81 9.83 -4.13
C LYS A 132 14.21 9.62 -2.74
N THR A 133 15.08 9.42 -1.76
CA THR A 133 14.76 9.34 -0.33
C THR A 133 14.06 10.63 0.08
N MET A 134 12.74 10.58 0.33
CA MET A 134 12.07 11.68 1.00
C MET A 134 12.12 11.45 2.52
N PRO A 135 12.46 12.46 3.33
CA PRO A 135 12.38 12.37 4.78
C PRO A 135 10.91 12.20 5.22
N SER A 136 10.70 11.58 6.37
CA SER A 136 9.40 11.54 7.05
C SER A 136 8.96 12.97 7.33
N VAL A 137 7.86 13.41 6.73
CA VAL A 137 7.42 14.80 6.74
C VAL A 137 6.09 14.91 7.47
N ASP A 138 5.99 15.88 8.38
CA ASP A 138 4.77 16.30 9.05
C ASP A 138 3.74 16.84 8.05
N LEU A 139 2.43 16.61 8.26
CA LEU A 139 1.36 16.98 7.33
C LEU A 139 1.30 18.46 6.98
N THR A 140 1.60 19.34 7.92
CA THR A 140 1.72 20.79 7.66
C THR A 140 2.88 21.08 6.71
N GLN A 141 3.94 20.29 6.76
CA GLN A 141 5.05 20.36 5.83
C GLN A 141 4.74 19.61 4.51
N VAL A 142 3.90 18.55 4.53
CA VAL A 142 3.38 17.88 3.32
C VAL A 142 2.53 18.85 2.51
N GLU A 143 1.68 19.65 3.15
CA GLU A 143 0.92 20.69 2.44
C GLU A 143 1.84 21.68 1.71
N ASN A 144 2.89 22.15 2.37
CA ASN A 144 3.87 23.05 1.77
C ASN A 144 4.77 22.38 0.73
N LEU A 145 5.18 21.12 0.98
CA LEU A 145 5.99 20.32 0.05
C LEU A 145 5.20 19.83 -1.16
N ILE A 146 3.92 19.51 -1.00
CA ILE A 146 3.03 19.23 -2.13
C ILE A 146 2.81 20.49 -2.94
N GLU A 147 2.76 21.68 -2.33
CA GLU A 147 2.72 22.96 -3.06
C GLU A 147 4.04 23.25 -3.81
N GLU A 148 5.21 23.04 -3.20
CA GLU A 148 6.50 23.40 -3.81
C GLU A 148 7.11 22.30 -4.69
N MET A 149 7.11 21.04 -4.21
CA MET A 149 7.74 19.90 -4.91
C MET A 149 6.71 19.02 -5.60
N GLY A 150 5.53 18.85 -5.02
CA GLY A 150 4.45 18.03 -5.55
C GLY A 150 3.96 18.55 -6.88
N ASN A 151 3.71 19.86 -7.00
CA ASN A 151 3.25 20.45 -8.26
C ASN A 151 4.28 20.28 -9.39
N LYS A 152 5.57 20.50 -9.13
CA LYS A 152 6.62 20.32 -10.15
C LYS A 152 6.85 18.85 -10.50
N PHE A 153 6.86 17.98 -9.50
CA PHE A 153 7.07 16.54 -9.71
C PHE A 153 5.85 15.90 -10.39
N PHE A 154 4.66 16.17 -9.88
CA PHE A 154 3.41 15.62 -10.41
C PHE A 154 3.07 16.18 -11.79
N THR A 155 3.27 17.47 -12.00
CA THR A 155 3.01 18.09 -13.31
C THR A 155 4.03 17.64 -14.35
N ASN A 156 5.31 17.55 -14.00
CA ASN A 156 6.36 17.21 -14.97
C ASN A 156 6.49 15.71 -15.23
N LYS A 157 6.21 14.85 -14.24
CA LYS A 157 6.39 13.40 -14.37
C LYS A 157 5.10 12.63 -14.57
N LEU A 158 3.99 13.10 -14.01
CA LEU A 158 2.69 12.43 -14.03
C LEU A 158 1.62 13.24 -14.76
N GLY A 159 1.90 14.47 -15.18
CA GLY A 159 0.93 15.37 -15.82
C GLY A 159 -0.24 15.78 -14.90
N ILE A 160 -0.09 15.65 -13.59
CA ILE A 160 -1.15 15.87 -12.59
C ILE A 160 -0.79 17.09 -11.75
N SER A 161 -1.70 18.08 -11.65
CA SER A 161 -1.57 19.17 -10.67
C SER A 161 -2.27 18.80 -9.37
N VAL A 162 -1.56 18.87 -8.23
CA VAL A 162 -2.12 18.59 -6.90
C VAL A 162 -2.76 19.83 -6.23
N LYS A 163 -2.55 21.03 -6.79
CA LYS A 163 -3.15 22.28 -6.27
C LYS A 163 -4.66 22.20 -6.03
N PRO A 164 -5.48 21.75 -7.01
CA PRO A 164 -6.93 21.66 -6.81
C PRO A 164 -7.33 20.72 -5.68
N ILE A 165 -6.57 19.63 -5.42
CA ILE A 165 -6.87 18.71 -4.30
C ILE A 165 -6.69 19.42 -2.97
N LEU A 166 -5.56 20.13 -2.81
CA LEU A 166 -5.25 20.84 -1.58
C LEU A 166 -6.27 21.97 -1.31
N GLU A 167 -6.68 22.68 -2.34
CA GLU A 167 -7.71 23.71 -2.21
C GLU A 167 -9.06 23.11 -1.82
N THR A 168 -9.44 21.98 -2.43
CA THR A 168 -10.65 21.23 -2.10
C THR A 168 -10.67 20.73 -0.66
N LEU A 169 -9.52 20.24 -0.18
CA LEU A 169 -9.37 19.73 1.17
C LEU A 169 -9.30 20.84 2.25
N LYS A 170 -8.91 22.06 1.88
CA LYS A 170 -8.79 23.24 2.76
C LYS A 170 -10.10 24.00 2.94
N ARG A 171 -11.13 23.81 2.10
CA ARG A 171 -12.40 24.58 2.16
C ARG A 171 -13.40 23.95 3.13
N PRO A 172 -13.73 24.57 4.27
CA PRO A 172 -14.86 24.15 5.08
C PRO A 172 -16.17 24.54 4.38
N GLY A 173 -17.00 23.55 3.99
CA GLY A 173 -18.38 23.78 3.55
C GLY A 173 -18.63 24.03 2.06
N SER A 174 -17.67 23.73 1.17
CA SER A 174 -17.92 23.76 -0.27
C SER A 174 -18.62 22.49 -0.75
N LYS A 175 -19.42 22.61 -1.80
CA LYS A 175 -20.27 21.58 -2.42
C LYS A 175 -19.63 20.19 -2.42
N GLU A 176 -19.94 19.39 -1.42
CA GLU A 176 -19.35 18.08 -1.14
C GLU A 176 -19.28 17.15 -2.36
N ALA A 177 -20.23 17.22 -3.28
CA ALA A 177 -20.30 16.34 -4.44
C ALA A 177 -19.25 16.65 -5.53
N GLU A 178 -18.94 17.94 -5.81
CA GLU A 178 -17.92 18.33 -6.79
C GLU A 178 -16.51 18.07 -6.25
N ASP A 179 -16.34 18.28 -4.94
CA ASP A 179 -15.09 18.06 -4.24
C ASP A 179 -14.76 16.55 -4.13
N GLN A 180 -15.76 15.72 -3.88
CA GLN A 180 -15.62 14.26 -3.84
C GLN A 180 -15.27 13.70 -5.23
N LYS A 181 -15.89 14.18 -6.28
CA LYS A 181 -15.59 13.76 -7.66
C LYS A 181 -14.14 14.09 -8.03
N SER A 182 -13.69 15.32 -7.74
CA SER A 182 -12.31 15.71 -8.03
C SER A 182 -11.29 14.87 -7.25
N LEU A 183 -11.52 14.57 -5.99
CA LEU A 183 -10.65 13.70 -5.19
C LEU A 183 -10.62 12.26 -5.75
N HIS A 184 -11.77 11.76 -6.19
CA HIS A 184 -11.87 10.44 -6.80
C HIS A 184 -11.05 10.34 -8.10
N ASP A 185 -11.21 11.31 -9.02
CA ASP A 185 -10.46 11.39 -10.28
C ASP A 185 -8.94 11.44 -10.03
N TYR A 186 -8.51 12.04 -8.92
CA TYR A 186 -7.10 12.09 -8.54
C TYR A 186 -6.58 10.76 -8.02
N ILE A 187 -7.34 10.09 -7.16
CA ILE A 187 -6.99 8.76 -6.66
C ILE A 187 -6.86 7.80 -7.83
N GLU A 188 -7.81 7.84 -8.77
CA GLU A 188 -7.76 7.02 -9.98
C GLU A 188 -6.50 7.29 -10.81
N LYS A 189 -6.12 8.55 -11.00
CA LYS A 189 -4.88 8.91 -11.70
C LYS A 189 -3.63 8.40 -10.98
N ILE A 190 -3.58 8.51 -9.65
CA ILE A 190 -2.45 7.98 -8.86
C ILE A 190 -2.39 6.46 -9.00
N ILE A 191 -3.52 5.77 -8.88
CA ILE A 191 -3.59 4.30 -9.04
C ILE A 191 -3.13 3.91 -10.44
N ASN A 192 -3.65 4.54 -11.50
CA ASN A 192 -3.27 4.25 -12.88
C ASN A 192 -1.77 4.45 -13.13
N ASN A 193 -1.14 5.43 -12.47
CA ASN A 193 0.32 5.61 -12.54
C ASN A 193 1.11 4.54 -11.78
N LEU A 194 0.55 4.02 -10.67
CA LEU A 194 1.14 2.91 -9.91
C LEU A 194 0.90 1.55 -10.59
N THR A 195 -0.09 1.46 -11.46
CA THR A 195 -0.52 0.23 -12.12
C THR A 195 -0.59 0.40 -13.64
N PRO A 196 0.51 0.75 -14.31
CA PRO A 196 0.52 0.84 -15.78
C PRO A 196 0.22 -0.55 -16.38
N ASP A 197 -0.34 -0.55 -17.59
CA ASP A 197 -0.54 -1.76 -18.41
C ASP A 197 -1.38 -2.87 -17.76
N GLY A 198 -2.37 -2.50 -16.94
CA GLY A 198 -3.25 -3.48 -16.27
C GLY A 198 -2.65 -4.15 -15.04
N ASN A 199 -1.52 -3.66 -14.56
CA ASN A 199 -0.94 -4.07 -13.28
C ASN A 199 -1.92 -3.80 -12.14
N ARG A 200 -1.71 -4.45 -10.99
CA ARG A 200 -2.56 -4.31 -9.80
C ARG A 200 -1.85 -3.57 -8.69
N LEU A 201 -2.63 -2.84 -7.90
CA LEU A 201 -2.19 -2.25 -6.65
C LEU A 201 -2.75 -3.04 -5.47
N ILE A 202 -1.85 -3.51 -4.61
CA ILE A 202 -2.18 -4.18 -3.34
C ILE A 202 -1.83 -3.20 -2.22
N ILE A 203 -2.83 -2.84 -1.40
CA ILE A 203 -2.62 -2.00 -0.23
C ILE A 203 -2.75 -2.87 1.01
N PHE A 204 -1.64 -3.11 1.69
CA PHE A 204 -1.62 -3.77 3.00
C PHE A 204 -1.92 -2.74 4.08
N ILE A 205 -3.02 -2.92 4.81
CA ILE A 205 -3.40 -2.08 5.94
C ILE A 205 -3.22 -2.90 7.22
N ASP A 206 -2.32 -2.46 8.08
CA ASP A 206 -1.99 -3.15 9.33
C ASP A 206 -2.35 -2.29 10.55
N GLU A 207 -2.42 -2.92 11.72
CA GLU A 207 -2.67 -2.31 13.03
C GLU A 207 -3.99 -1.51 13.12
N LEU A 208 -5.00 -1.89 12.32
CA LEU A 208 -6.28 -1.20 12.29
C LEU A 208 -7.07 -1.37 13.60
N ASP A 209 -6.87 -2.49 14.29
CA ASP A 209 -7.46 -2.82 15.57
C ASP A 209 -6.92 -1.98 16.74
N ARG A 210 -5.80 -1.31 16.56
CA ARG A 210 -5.21 -0.38 17.54
C ARG A 210 -5.65 1.06 17.37
N CYS A 211 -6.27 1.39 16.25
CA CYS A 211 -6.69 2.75 15.95
C CYS A 211 -7.87 3.20 16.80
N LYS A 212 -8.03 4.51 16.92
CA LYS A 212 -9.28 5.10 17.41
C LYS A 212 -10.46 4.56 16.59
N PRO A 213 -11.54 4.07 17.21
CA PRO A 213 -12.67 3.49 16.46
C PRO A 213 -13.23 4.41 15.38
N SER A 214 -13.31 5.72 15.65
CA SER A 214 -13.76 6.73 14.70
C SER A 214 -12.85 6.83 13.47
N PHE A 215 -11.54 6.70 13.64
CA PHE A 215 -10.58 6.68 12.55
C PHE A 215 -10.71 5.39 11.73
N ALA A 216 -10.74 4.23 12.39
CA ALA A 216 -10.83 2.93 11.72
C ALA A 216 -12.09 2.82 10.83
N VAL A 217 -13.26 3.20 11.38
CA VAL A 217 -14.53 3.22 10.62
C VAL A 217 -14.43 4.16 9.43
N LYS A 218 -14.00 5.40 9.65
CA LYS A 218 -13.86 6.40 8.59
C LYS A 218 -12.86 5.98 7.50
N LEU A 219 -11.74 5.33 7.90
CA LEU A 219 -10.77 4.78 6.96
C LEU A 219 -11.41 3.73 6.05
N LEU A 220 -12.13 2.75 6.62
CA LEU A 220 -12.79 1.69 5.85
C LEU A 220 -13.89 2.23 4.94
N GLU A 221 -14.69 3.19 5.40
CA GLU A 221 -15.69 3.87 4.57
C GLU A 221 -15.05 4.60 3.39
N GLN A 222 -13.97 5.34 3.64
CA GLN A 222 -13.25 6.05 2.59
C GLN A 222 -12.58 5.11 1.60
N ILE A 223 -11.98 4.01 2.06
CA ILE A 223 -11.43 2.98 1.17
C ILE A 223 -12.54 2.45 0.26
N LYS A 224 -13.68 2.06 0.83
CA LYS A 224 -14.82 1.57 0.05
C LYS A 224 -15.28 2.63 -0.97
N HIS A 225 -15.41 3.87 -0.55
CA HIS A 225 -15.90 4.95 -1.40
C HIS A 225 -14.95 5.30 -2.54
N TYR A 226 -13.64 5.43 -2.26
CA TYR A 226 -12.69 5.94 -3.25
C TYR A 226 -12.03 4.87 -4.11
N PHE A 227 -11.95 3.62 -3.64
CA PHE A 227 -11.26 2.55 -4.38
C PHE A 227 -12.22 1.55 -5.03
N PHE A 228 -13.52 1.52 -4.66
CA PHE A 228 -14.47 0.51 -5.14
C PHE A 228 -15.64 1.03 -5.97
N VAL A 229 -15.95 2.32 -5.95
CA VAL A 229 -17.18 2.87 -6.58
C VAL A 229 -17.15 2.82 -8.11
N ASN A 230 -15.99 2.76 -8.76
CA ASN A 230 -15.89 2.84 -10.24
C ASN A 230 -16.16 1.53 -10.99
N CYS A 231 -16.44 0.41 -10.32
CA CYS A 231 -16.67 -0.87 -11.03
C CYS A 231 -18.01 -0.93 -11.78
N ASN A 232 -19.00 -0.11 -11.41
CA ASN A 232 -20.34 -0.19 -12.00
C ASN A 232 -20.49 0.59 -13.31
N ASN A 233 -19.58 1.47 -13.67
CA ASN A 233 -19.69 2.30 -14.88
C ASN A 233 -19.01 1.70 -16.13
N LYS A 234 -18.23 0.61 -16.00
CA LYS A 234 -17.60 -0.06 -17.16
C LYS A 234 -18.37 -1.29 -17.67
N LEU A 235 -19.46 -1.67 -17.03
CA LEU A 235 -20.30 -2.81 -17.46
C LEU A 235 -21.49 -2.41 -18.34
N ASN A 236 -21.66 -1.13 -18.64
CA ASN A 236 -22.79 -0.61 -19.46
C ASN A 236 -22.33 0.09 -20.74
N THR A 237 -21.22 -0.30 -21.33
CA THR A 237 -20.85 0.13 -22.72
C THR A 237 -20.49 -1.07 -23.57
#